data_8ab27b8a517166ce655e9dfc12a75a6b
#
_entry.id   8ab27b8a517166ce655e9dfc12a75a6b
#
_cell.length_a   1.000
_cell.length_b   1.000
_cell.length_c   1.000
_cell.angle_alpha   90.00
_cell.angle_beta   90.00
_cell.angle_gamma   90.00
#
_symmetry.space_group_name_H-M   'P 1'
#
loop_
_entity.id
_entity.type
_entity.pdbx_description
1 polymer ?
#
loop_
_entity_poly.entity_id
_entity_poly.type
_entity_poly.pdbx_seq_one_letter_code
_entity_poly.pdbx_strand_id
1 'polypeptide(L)'
;MILCWIGNNMADNLFDMVVFVHVVEAGSLSAAARDLHLSVAVVSRRLSRLEERLGVRLANRTTRTLSLTEEGAAFHARCVRILGDIEEAETEVTRGRDTASGLLRVTSTFAFGRRRLAPLLHEFRQLHPGLQIHLDASDSFVNLVESGYDLAIRFGALADSNLIVRQLAANVRVICAAPAYLERHGRPVTIDDLLRHDCIIYGNPTMDHWRFADDSSVRVKGTLSANDGEVAHAWALEGAGLVLKSIWDVEEDIRAGRLEVVLPALRLPASPIHAVYPHRRHTAAKVRLCVDFLARKLVDQGSGQSS
;
A
#
# COMPACT_ATOMS: atom_id res chain seq x y z
N MET A 1 31.66 8.36 27.26
CA MET A 1 30.77 8.32 28.45
C MET A 1 29.31 8.01 28.11
N ILE A 2 28.99 7.53 26.90
CA ILE A 2 27.65 7.12 26.45
C ILE A 2 27.43 5.59 26.52
N LEU A 3 28.50 4.80 26.52
CA LEU A 3 28.43 3.34 26.47
C LEU A 3 28.25 2.64 27.84
N CYS A 4 28.36 3.32 28.95
CA CYS A 4 28.25 2.68 30.29
C CYS A 4 26.80 2.71 30.87
N TRP A 5 25.85 3.38 30.22
CA TRP A 5 24.46 3.47 30.66
C TRP A 5 23.52 2.43 29.99
N ILE A 6 24.05 1.60 29.11
CA ILE A 6 23.31 0.70 28.22
C ILE A 6 23.18 -0.74 28.78
N GLY A 7 23.90 -1.07 29.87
CA GLY A 7 24.21 -2.47 30.20
C GLY A 7 23.07 -3.36 30.71
N ASN A 8 22.14 -2.95 31.54
CA ASN A 8 21.10 -3.85 32.10
C ASN A 8 19.67 -3.38 31.81
N ASN A 9 19.50 -2.15 31.37
CA ASN A 9 18.18 -1.53 31.17
C ASN A 9 17.61 -1.75 29.76
N MET A 10 18.47 -2.05 28.77
CA MET A 10 18.05 -2.10 27.36
C MET A 10 17.32 -3.41 27.01
N ALA A 11 17.80 -4.55 27.50
CA ALA A 11 17.11 -5.84 27.31
C ALA A 11 15.74 -5.85 28.00
N ASP A 12 15.65 -5.27 29.19
CA ASP A 12 14.39 -5.11 29.91
C ASP A 12 13.45 -4.14 29.19
N ASN A 13 13.97 -3.04 28.64
CA ASN A 13 13.19 -2.08 27.87
C ASN A 13 12.63 -2.68 26.58
N LEU A 14 13.43 -3.50 25.88
CA LEU A 14 13.00 -4.23 24.68
C LEU A 14 11.90 -5.22 25.02
N PHE A 15 12.06 -5.97 26.11
CA PHE A 15 11.04 -6.92 26.54
C PHE A 15 9.74 -6.24 26.99
N ASP A 16 9.82 -5.05 27.58
CA ASP A 16 8.63 -4.24 27.89
C ASP A 16 7.88 -3.81 26.61
N MET A 17 8.59 -3.49 25.51
CA MET A 17 7.98 -3.23 24.21
C MET A 17 7.32 -4.49 23.64
N VAL A 18 7.97 -5.66 23.73
CA VAL A 18 7.37 -6.96 23.34
C VAL A 18 6.07 -7.20 24.09
N VAL A 19 6.09 -7.04 25.42
CA VAL A 19 4.89 -7.21 26.24
C VAL A 19 3.79 -6.25 25.83
N PHE A 20 4.12 -4.98 25.57
CA PHE A 20 3.13 -3.98 25.14
C PHE A 20 2.49 -4.34 23.79
N VAL A 21 3.27 -4.74 22.80
CA VAL A 21 2.76 -5.18 21.49
C VAL A 21 1.81 -6.35 21.64
N HIS A 22 2.20 -7.39 22.38
CA HIS A 22 1.33 -8.55 22.64
C HIS A 22 0.04 -8.20 23.40
N VAL A 23 0.09 -7.24 24.33
CA VAL A 23 -1.11 -6.76 25.04
C VAL A 23 -2.09 -6.08 24.10
N VAL A 24 -1.59 -5.33 23.15
CA VAL A 24 -2.41 -4.63 22.12
C VAL A 24 -3.02 -5.66 21.15
N GLU A 25 -2.22 -6.55 20.61
CA GLU A 25 -2.64 -7.57 19.64
C GLU A 25 -3.65 -8.58 20.23
N ALA A 26 -3.40 -9.02 21.45
CA ALA A 26 -4.29 -9.93 22.15
C ALA A 26 -5.55 -9.27 22.72
N GLY A 27 -5.62 -7.94 22.73
CA GLY A 27 -6.75 -7.15 23.23
C GLY A 27 -6.98 -7.25 24.76
N SER A 28 -6.15 -7.99 25.47
CA SER A 28 -6.25 -8.10 26.93
C SER A 28 -4.94 -8.56 27.59
N LEU A 29 -4.72 -8.12 28.83
CA LEU A 29 -3.57 -8.54 29.66
C LEU A 29 -3.54 -10.06 29.88
N SER A 30 -4.71 -10.70 30.04
CA SER A 30 -4.81 -12.13 30.31
C SER A 30 -4.49 -12.98 29.08
N ALA A 31 -4.87 -12.54 27.89
CA ALA A 31 -4.53 -13.20 26.63
C ALA A 31 -3.02 -13.06 26.35
N ALA A 32 -2.48 -11.85 26.42
CA ALA A 32 -1.05 -11.62 26.28
C ALA A 32 -0.20 -12.42 27.28
N ALA A 33 -0.66 -12.55 28.52
CA ALA A 33 0.02 -13.35 29.53
C ALA A 33 0.11 -14.83 29.15
N ARG A 34 -0.95 -15.40 28.58
CA ARG A 34 -0.94 -16.78 28.07
C ARG A 34 0.03 -16.95 26.90
N ASP A 35 -0.04 -16.03 25.92
CA ASP A 35 0.79 -16.08 24.72
C ASP A 35 2.29 -15.96 25.04
N LEU A 36 2.63 -15.12 26.03
CA LEU A 36 4.00 -14.93 26.48
C LEU A 36 4.46 -15.93 27.57
N HIS A 37 3.60 -16.86 27.99
CA HIS A 37 3.86 -17.78 29.11
C HIS A 37 4.25 -17.06 30.42
N LEU A 38 3.61 -15.91 30.69
CA LEU A 38 3.83 -15.08 31.87
C LEU A 38 2.57 -15.04 32.74
N SER A 39 2.74 -14.59 34.00
CA SER A 39 1.56 -14.25 34.84
C SER A 39 1.00 -12.88 34.45
N VAL A 40 -0.31 -12.71 34.60
CA VAL A 40 -1.00 -11.41 34.35
C VAL A 40 -0.38 -10.29 35.20
N ALA A 41 0.05 -10.60 36.42
CA ALA A 41 0.72 -9.64 37.30
C ALA A 41 2.06 -9.16 36.72
N VAL A 42 2.82 -10.04 36.08
CA VAL A 42 4.10 -9.67 35.41
C VAL A 42 3.82 -8.79 34.21
N VAL A 43 2.87 -9.17 33.34
CA VAL A 43 2.49 -8.38 32.15
C VAL A 43 2.00 -6.98 32.57
N SER A 44 1.12 -6.91 33.58
CA SER A 44 0.63 -5.61 34.12
C SER A 44 1.75 -4.73 34.67
N ARG A 45 2.69 -5.32 35.44
CA ARG A 45 3.83 -4.60 36.02
C ARG A 45 4.75 -4.05 34.94
N ARG A 46 5.05 -4.84 33.89
CA ARG A 46 5.89 -4.41 32.77
C ARG A 46 5.27 -3.29 31.97
N LEU A 47 3.97 -3.37 31.70
CA LEU A 47 3.25 -2.29 31.03
C LEU A 47 3.24 -1.01 31.88
N SER A 48 3.01 -1.10 33.20
CA SER A 48 3.07 0.06 34.10
C SER A 48 4.47 0.69 34.13
N ARG A 49 5.52 -0.14 34.22
CA ARG A 49 6.91 0.34 34.17
C ARG A 49 7.24 1.04 32.86
N LEU A 50 6.71 0.56 31.73
CA LEU A 50 6.87 1.20 30.42
C LEU A 50 6.20 2.57 30.40
N GLU A 51 4.95 2.67 30.88
CA GLU A 51 4.20 3.92 30.98
C GLU A 51 4.88 4.93 31.92
N GLU A 52 5.34 4.48 33.09
CA GLU A 52 6.10 5.32 34.05
C GLU A 52 7.39 5.86 33.42
N ARG A 53 8.14 5.03 32.71
CA ARG A 53 9.39 5.43 32.03
C ARG A 53 9.15 6.45 30.93
N LEU A 54 8.05 6.33 30.20
CA LEU A 54 7.68 7.25 29.13
C LEU A 54 6.97 8.50 29.64
N GLY A 55 6.47 8.48 30.88
CA GLY A 55 5.73 9.59 31.47
C GLY A 55 4.33 9.77 30.90
N VAL A 56 3.83 8.80 30.12
CA VAL A 56 2.52 8.87 29.47
C VAL A 56 1.80 7.51 29.60
N ARG A 57 0.47 7.55 29.61
CA ARG A 57 -0.33 6.34 29.49
C ARG A 57 -0.43 5.91 28.02
N LEU A 58 -0.21 4.62 27.78
CA LEU A 58 -0.31 4.02 26.47
C LEU A 58 -1.66 3.29 26.27
N ALA A 59 -2.27 2.83 27.37
CA ALA A 59 -3.52 2.09 27.32
C ALA A 59 -4.46 2.51 28.45
N ASN A 60 -5.74 2.69 28.12
CA ASN A 60 -6.83 2.83 29.06
C ASN A 60 -7.28 1.44 29.48
N ARG A 61 -7.21 1.16 30.78
CA ARG A 61 -7.57 -0.13 31.36
C ARG A 61 -8.94 0.00 32.01
N THR A 62 -9.94 -0.61 31.41
CA THR A 62 -11.18 -0.94 32.12
C THR A 62 -11.16 -2.45 32.42
N THR A 63 -11.98 -2.90 33.36
CA THR A 63 -12.06 -4.32 33.75
C THR A 63 -12.54 -5.24 32.62
N ARG A 64 -13.03 -4.67 31.50
CA ARG A 64 -13.62 -5.42 30.38
C ARG A 64 -12.98 -5.13 29.02
N THR A 65 -12.32 -3.98 28.83
CA THR A 65 -11.77 -3.60 27.51
C THR A 65 -10.44 -2.88 27.68
N LEU A 66 -9.52 -3.19 26.77
CA LEU A 66 -8.27 -2.45 26.57
C LEU A 66 -8.47 -1.54 25.35
N SER A 67 -8.24 -0.23 25.52
CA SER A 67 -8.19 0.72 24.42
C SER A 67 -6.88 1.50 24.48
N LEU A 68 -6.29 1.76 23.31
CA LEU A 68 -5.09 2.57 23.23
C LEU A 68 -5.41 4.06 23.43
N THR A 69 -4.48 4.80 23.99
CA THR A 69 -4.43 6.27 23.87
C THR A 69 -3.87 6.62 22.49
N GLU A 70 -3.89 7.88 22.10
CA GLU A 70 -3.28 8.36 20.86
C GLU A 70 -1.77 8.11 20.89
N GLU A 71 -1.11 8.43 22.00
CA GLU A 71 0.31 8.13 22.24
C GLU A 71 0.57 6.62 22.21
N GLY A 72 -0.33 5.82 22.77
CA GLY A 72 -0.25 4.36 22.75
C GLY A 72 -0.30 3.80 21.34
N ALA A 73 -1.20 4.30 20.50
CA ALA A 73 -1.30 3.87 19.10
C ALA A 73 -0.03 4.23 18.30
N ALA A 74 0.46 5.48 18.46
CA ALA A 74 1.70 5.92 17.83
C ALA A 74 2.91 5.12 18.30
N PHE A 75 3.00 4.85 19.60
CA PHE A 75 4.10 4.07 20.18
C PHE A 75 4.03 2.60 19.77
N HIS A 76 2.84 2.00 19.72
CA HIS A 76 2.64 0.62 19.25
C HIS A 76 3.18 0.42 17.83
N ALA A 77 2.80 1.31 16.89
CA ALA A 77 3.29 1.24 15.51
C ALA A 77 4.82 1.32 15.43
N ARG A 78 5.47 2.09 16.33
CA ARG A 78 6.92 2.18 16.42
C ARG A 78 7.56 0.93 17.03
N CYS A 79 6.95 0.35 18.08
CA CYS A 79 7.42 -0.87 18.71
C CYS A 79 7.43 -2.05 17.74
N VAL A 80 6.31 -2.26 17.02
CA VAL A 80 6.20 -3.31 16.00
C VAL A 80 7.33 -3.22 14.97
N ARG A 81 7.65 -2.00 14.54
CA ARG A 81 8.73 -1.76 13.58
C ARG A 81 10.12 -2.07 14.17
N ILE A 82 10.42 -1.56 15.38
CA ILE A 82 11.71 -1.79 16.06
C ILE A 82 11.95 -3.28 16.29
N LEU A 83 10.94 -3.99 16.78
CA LEU A 83 11.02 -5.43 17.03
C LEU A 83 11.23 -6.21 15.72
N GLY A 84 10.54 -5.81 14.65
CA GLY A 84 10.74 -6.39 13.32
C GLY A 84 12.15 -6.11 12.75
N ASP A 85 12.71 -4.93 12.96
CA ASP A 85 14.08 -4.58 12.55
C ASP A 85 15.13 -5.43 13.30
N ILE A 86 14.89 -5.77 14.57
CA ILE A 86 15.76 -6.66 15.37
C ILE A 86 15.68 -8.09 14.85
N GLU A 87 14.48 -8.64 14.68
CA GLU A 87 14.27 -9.99 14.16
C GLU A 87 14.92 -10.15 12.78
N GLU A 88 14.83 -9.11 11.95
CA GLU A 88 15.46 -9.07 10.64
C GLU A 88 16.99 -9.10 10.73
N ALA A 89 17.58 -8.28 11.62
CA ALA A 89 19.04 -8.27 11.83
C ALA A 89 19.56 -9.63 12.29
N GLU A 90 18.83 -10.31 13.20
CA GLU A 90 19.17 -11.66 13.65
C GLU A 90 19.02 -12.69 12.52
N THR A 91 17.99 -12.57 11.71
CA THR A 91 17.74 -13.45 10.55
C THR A 91 18.81 -13.30 9.49
N GLU A 92 19.25 -12.07 9.19
CA GLU A 92 20.32 -11.79 8.21
C GLU A 92 21.63 -12.48 8.60
N VAL A 93 21.93 -12.50 9.89
CA VAL A 93 23.16 -13.13 10.41
C VAL A 93 23.05 -14.66 10.42
N THR A 94 21.86 -15.19 10.78
CA THR A 94 21.67 -16.63 11.03
C THR A 94 21.31 -17.42 9.79
N ARG A 95 20.55 -16.84 8.87
CA ARG A 95 19.98 -17.52 7.68
C ARG A 95 20.51 -17.00 6.34
N GLY A 96 21.38 -15.97 6.36
CA GLY A 96 21.95 -15.34 5.17
C GLY A 96 20.98 -14.35 4.51
N ARG A 97 21.54 -13.56 3.56
CA ARG A 97 20.85 -12.43 2.89
C ARG A 97 19.70 -12.82 1.96
N ASP A 98 19.54 -14.10 1.64
CA ASP A 98 18.58 -14.57 0.63
C ASP A 98 17.30 -15.18 1.22
N THR A 99 17.07 -15.00 2.51
CA THR A 99 15.86 -15.50 3.17
C THR A 99 14.96 -14.34 3.59
N ALA A 100 13.75 -14.30 3.03
CA ALA A 100 12.72 -13.37 3.48
C ALA A 100 11.95 -13.99 4.65
N SER A 101 11.88 -13.27 5.79
CA SER A 101 11.13 -13.69 6.98
C SER A 101 10.56 -12.48 7.73
N GLY A 102 9.73 -12.74 8.74
CA GLY A 102 9.05 -11.71 9.51
C GLY A 102 7.87 -11.10 8.79
N LEU A 103 7.39 -9.94 9.23
CA LEU A 103 6.23 -9.24 8.66
C LEU A 103 6.63 -8.26 7.56
N LEU A 104 6.11 -8.45 6.36
CA LEU A 104 6.20 -7.51 5.23
C LEU A 104 4.88 -6.73 5.12
N ARG A 105 4.94 -5.42 5.37
CA ARG A 105 3.79 -4.50 5.28
C ARG A 105 3.82 -3.77 3.94
N VAL A 106 2.84 -4.08 3.10
CA VAL A 106 2.74 -3.53 1.73
C VAL A 106 1.51 -2.66 1.62
N THR A 107 1.62 -1.51 0.95
CA THR A 107 0.45 -0.71 0.56
C THR A 107 0.37 -0.55 -0.95
N SER A 108 -0.84 -0.49 -1.49
CA SER A 108 -1.11 -0.31 -2.91
C SER A 108 -2.47 0.34 -3.13
N THR A 109 -2.77 0.75 -4.36
CA THR A 109 -4.13 1.18 -4.74
C THR A 109 -5.12 0.02 -4.65
N PHE A 110 -6.41 0.32 -4.43
CA PHE A 110 -7.47 -0.69 -4.27
C PHE A 110 -7.50 -1.70 -5.43
N ALA A 111 -7.69 -1.20 -6.65
CA ALA A 111 -7.83 -2.05 -7.84
C ALA A 111 -6.59 -2.92 -8.09
N PHE A 112 -5.40 -2.31 -8.09
CA PHE A 112 -4.15 -3.04 -8.33
C PHE A 112 -3.82 -4.00 -7.19
N GLY A 113 -4.02 -3.55 -5.95
CA GLY A 113 -3.85 -4.37 -4.75
C GLY A 113 -4.64 -5.66 -4.83
N ARG A 114 -5.92 -5.55 -5.17
CA ARG A 114 -6.85 -6.68 -5.24
C ARG A 114 -6.60 -7.60 -6.44
N ARG A 115 -6.49 -7.03 -7.65
CA ARG A 115 -6.51 -7.82 -8.89
C ARG A 115 -5.15 -8.35 -9.31
N ARG A 116 -4.07 -7.62 -9.03
CA ARG A 116 -2.72 -7.96 -9.49
C ARG A 116 -1.75 -8.28 -8.36
N LEU A 117 -1.71 -7.45 -7.32
CA LEU A 117 -0.69 -7.59 -6.29
C LEU A 117 -0.99 -8.74 -5.32
N ALA A 118 -2.24 -8.91 -4.88
CA ALA A 118 -2.61 -9.96 -3.92
C ALA A 118 -2.26 -11.38 -4.41
N PRO A 119 -2.56 -11.79 -5.67
CA PRO A 119 -2.12 -13.08 -6.19
C PRO A 119 -0.60 -13.23 -6.21
N LEU A 120 0.15 -12.19 -6.61
CA LEU A 120 1.60 -12.21 -6.65
C LEU A 120 2.21 -12.31 -5.25
N LEU A 121 1.67 -11.58 -4.28
CA LEU A 121 2.12 -11.66 -2.89
C LEU A 121 1.80 -13.04 -2.28
N HIS A 122 0.69 -13.67 -2.66
CA HIS A 122 0.40 -15.05 -2.27
C HIS A 122 1.46 -16.02 -2.80
N GLU A 123 1.80 -15.94 -4.09
CA GLU A 123 2.87 -16.73 -4.71
C GLU A 123 4.23 -16.47 -4.00
N PHE A 124 4.56 -15.20 -3.78
CA PHE A 124 5.78 -14.83 -3.07
C PHE A 124 5.86 -15.42 -1.65
N ARG A 125 4.74 -15.41 -0.94
CA ARG A 125 4.62 -16.02 0.39
C ARG A 125 4.84 -17.54 0.36
N GLN A 126 4.40 -18.24 -0.70
CA GLN A 126 4.64 -19.68 -0.85
C GLN A 126 6.13 -19.99 -1.02
N LEU A 127 6.88 -19.12 -1.71
CA LEU A 127 8.33 -19.25 -1.88
C LEU A 127 9.12 -18.93 -0.59
N HIS A 128 8.50 -18.21 0.34
CA HIS A 128 9.12 -17.77 1.59
C HIS A 128 8.22 -18.11 2.80
N PRO A 129 8.23 -19.38 3.30
CA PRO A 129 7.33 -19.83 4.34
C PRO A 129 7.43 -19.09 5.69
N GLY A 130 8.60 -18.50 5.99
CA GLY A 130 8.84 -17.69 7.19
C GLY A 130 8.30 -16.26 7.11
N LEU A 131 7.69 -15.86 5.97
CA LEU A 131 7.21 -14.52 5.76
C LEU A 131 5.71 -14.41 6.09
N GLN A 132 5.34 -13.39 6.82
CA GLN A 132 3.96 -12.91 6.96
C GLN A 132 3.79 -11.68 6.08
N ILE A 133 2.64 -11.53 5.42
CA ILE A 133 2.37 -10.40 4.54
C ILE A 133 1.08 -9.71 5.00
N HIS A 134 1.16 -8.40 5.19
CA HIS A 134 0.01 -7.54 5.38
C HIS A 134 -0.10 -6.59 4.19
N LEU A 135 -1.21 -6.69 3.45
CA LEU A 135 -1.51 -5.81 2.33
C LEU A 135 -2.62 -4.83 2.73
N ASP A 136 -2.28 -3.55 2.72
CA ASP A 136 -3.23 -2.45 2.92
C ASP A 136 -3.52 -1.80 1.56
N ALA A 137 -4.76 -1.92 1.10
CA ALA A 137 -5.21 -1.32 -0.15
C ALA A 137 -5.84 0.04 0.15
N SER A 138 -5.25 1.11 -0.42
CA SER A 138 -5.74 2.48 -0.25
C SER A 138 -5.26 3.36 -1.41
N ASP A 139 -6.18 4.14 -1.99
CA ASP A 139 -5.86 5.13 -3.02
C ASP A 139 -5.36 6.46 -2.41
N SER A 140 -5.38 6.57 -1.08
CA SER A 140 -4.83 7.72 -0.38
C SER A 140 -3.31 7.71 -0.38
N PHE A 141 -2.72 8.90 -0.46
CA PHE A 141 -1.28 9.03 -0.27
C PHE A 141 -0.93 8.84 1.21
N VAL A 142 -0.05 7.89 1.50
CA VAL A 142 0.35 7.53 2.86
C VAL A 142 1.84 7.79 3.03
N ASN A 143 2.24 8.43 4.14
CA ASN A 143 3.64 8.53 4.50
C ASN A 143 4.14 7.15 4.98
N LEU A 144 4.96 6.49 4.15
CA LEU A 144 5.42 5.13 4.39
C LEU A 144 6.16 4.98 5.73
N VAL A 145 6.99 5.98 6.05
CA VAL A 145 7.83 5.92 7.25
C VAL A 145 6.99 6.07 8.52
N GLU A 146 6.07 7.04 8.53
CA GLU A 146 5.21 7.28 9.69
C GLU A 146 4.19 6.17 9.89
N SER A 147 3.63 5.65 8.78
CA SER A 147 2.63 4.58 8.83
C SER A 147 3.22 3.18 8.96
N GLY A 148 4.56 3.04 8.96
CA GLY A 148 5.24 1.77 9.18
C GLY A 148 5.12 0.77 8.04
N TYR A 149 4.93 1.22 6.79
CA TYR A 149 4.98 0.35 5.61
C TYR A 149 6.42 0.10 5.17
N ASP A 150 6.69 -1.15 4.78
CA ASP A 150 7.98 -1.55 4.23
C ASP A 150 8.07 -1.26 2.73
N LEU A 151 6.93 -1.36 2.02
CA LEU A 151 6.84 -1.26 0.56
C LEU A 151 5.51 -0.63 0.15
N ALA A 152 5.55 0.31 -0.80
CA ALA A 152 4.35 0.77 -1.50
C ALA A 152 4.46 0.49 -2.99
N ILE A 153 3.34 0.09 -3.60
CA ILE A 153 3.20 0.05 -5.05
C ILE A 153 2.39 1.25 -5.49
N ARG A 154 2.99 2.11 -6.31
CA ARG A 154 2.40 3.39 -6.72
C ARG A 154 2.55 3.60 -8.22
N PHE A 155 1.73 4.49 -8.78
CA PHE A 155 1.63 4.78 -10.21
C PHE A 155 2.05 6.22 -10.52
N GLY A 156 2.65 6.40 -11.69
CA GLY A 156 2.97 7.72 -12.24
C GLY A 156 4.20 8.37 -11.64
N ALA A 157 4.30 9.68 -11.83
CA ALA A 157 5.38 10.48 -11.27
C ALA A 157 5.23 10.58 -9.74
N LEU A 158 6.32 10.36 -9.05
CA LEU A 158 6.40 10.46 -7.59
C LEU A 158 7.11 11.76 -7.24
N ALA A 159 6.63 12.46 -6.22
CA ALA A 159 7.31 13.65 -5.72
C ALA A 159 8.69 13.25 -5.15
N ASP A 160 9.65 14.19 -5.24
CA ASP A 160 10.97 14.02 -4.63
C ASP A 160 10.83 13.71 -3.15
N SER A 161 11.39 12.58 -2.75
CA SER A 161 11.35 12.10 -1.38
C SER A 161 12.64 11.34 -1.06
N ASN A 162 12.96 11.19 0.23
CA ASN A 162 14.06 10.35 0.70
C ASN A 162 13.76 8.84 0.58
N LEU A 163 12.91 8.45 -0.37
CA LEU A 163 12.50 7.07 -0.63
C LEU A 163 13.25 6.53 -1.84
N ILE A 164 13.47 5.23 -1.84
CA ILE A 164 13.95 4.53 -3.05
C ILE A 164 12.75 4.27 -3.93
N VAL A 165 12.88 4.63 -5.20
CA VAL A 165 11.88 4.39 -6.23
C VAL A 165 12.48 3.44 -7.27
N ARG A 166 11.84 2.30 -7.48
CA ARG A 166 12.22 1.35 -8.53
C ARG A 166 11.04 1.08 -9.44
N GLN A 167 11.20 1.34 -10.71
CA GLN A 167 10.18 0.99 -11.70
C GLN A 167 10.08 -0.54 -11.81
N LEU A 168 8.84 -1.04 -11.70
CA LEU A 168 8.51 -2.45 -11.82
C LEU A 168 8.03 -2.80 -13.23
N ALA A 169 7.18 -1.95 -13.82
CA ALA A 169 6.66 -2.15 -15.16
C ALA A 169 6.23 -0.83 -15.80
N ALA A 170 6.17 -0.81 -17.12
CA ALA A 170 5.46 0.24 -17.84
C ALA A 170 3.95 0.11 -17.61
N ASN A 171 3.23 1.22 -17.73
CA ASN A 171 1.78 1.22 -17.69
C ASN A 171 1.25 2.33 -18.60
N VAL A 172 0.30 1.98 -19.43
CA VAL A 172 -0.41 2.88 -20.35
C VAL A 172 -1.79 3.15 -19.79
N ARG A 173 -2.24 4.39 -19.93
CA ARG A 173 -3.62 4.78 -19.63
C ARG A 173 -4.40 4.94 -20.92
N VAL A 174 -5.71 4.74 -20.83
CA VAL A 174 -6.67 4.91 -21.93
C VAL A 174 -7.91 5.65 -21.45
N ILE A 175 -8.58 6.32 -22.38
CA ILE A 175 -9.93 6.84 -22.16
C ILE A 175 -10.88 5.82 -22.76
N CYS A 176 -11.85 5.35 -22.00
CA CYS A 176 -12.82 4.36 -22.46
C CYS A 176 -14.23 4.64 -21.92
N ALA A 177 -15.21 4.02 -22.55
CA ALA A 177 -16.62 4.05 -22.14
C ALA A 177 -17.34 2.79 -22.61
N ALA A 178 -18.50 2.51 -22.05
CA ALA A 178 -19.39 1.45 -22.55
C ALA A 178 -19.94 1.82 -23.95
N PRO A 179 -20.09 0.83 -24.86
CA PRO A 179 -20.68 1.05 -26.19
C PRO A 179 -22.06 1.74 -26.11
N ALA A 180 -22.89 1.36 -25.14
CA ALA A 180 -24.21 1.96 -24.95
C ALA A 180 -24.17 3.47 -24.62
N TYR A 181 -23.11 3.95 -23.94
CA TYR A 181 -22.91 5.39 -23.75
C TYR A 181 -22.54 6.07 -25.07
N LEU A 182 -21.59 5.47 -25.83
CA LEU A 182 -21.11 6.02 -27.10
C LEU A 182 -22.19 6.03 -28.20
N GLU A 183 -23.12 5.09 -28.17
CA GLU A 183 -24.28 5.08 -29.08
C GLU A 183 -25.23 6.24 -28.82
N ARG A 184 -25.42 6.61 -27.56
CA ARG A 184 -26.32 7.71 -27.17
C ARG A 184 -25.72 9.11 -27.30
N HIS A 185 -24.40 9.24 -27.09
CA HIS A 185 -23.74 10.55 -26.99
C HIS A 185 -22.72 10.82 -28.12
N GLY A 186 -22.49 9.82 -29.01
CA GLY A 186 -21.47 9.90 -30.02
C GLY A 186 -20.09 9.49 -29.48
N ARG A 187 -19.15 9.30 -30.41
CA ARG A 187 -17.74 9.01 -30.11
C ARG A 187 -16.91 10.28 -30.17
N PRO A 188 -16.15 10.66 -29.15
CA PRO A 188 -15.25 11.80 -29.24
C PRO A 188 -14.15 11.50 -30.27
N VAL A 189 -13.86 12.46 -31.14
CA VAL A 189 -12.85 12.38 -32.20
C VAL A 189 -11.67 13.30 -31.89
N THR A 190 -11.93 14.38 -31.13
CA THR A 190 -10.93 15.37 -30.71
C THR A 190 -10.92 15.54 -29.20
N ILE A 191 -9.89 16.17 -28.66
CA ILE A 191 -9.81 16.51 -27.22
C ILE A 191 -10.96 17.46 -26.83
N ASP A 192 -11.35 18.38 -27.71
CA ASP A 192 -12.43 19.33 -27.43
C ASP A 192 -13.81 18.65 -27.33
N ASP A 193 -13.97 17.50 -27.94
CA ASP A 193 -15.22 16.74 -27.82
C ASP A 193 -15.45 16.26 -26.38
N LEU A 194 -14.38 16.04 -25.60
CA LEU A 194 -14.48 15.66 -24.19
C LEU A 194 -15.26 16.69 -23.36
N LEU A 195 -15.30 17.95 -23.78
CA LEU A 195 -16.07 19.02 -23.13
C LEU A 195 -17.60 18.80 -23.23
N ARG A 196 -18.04 17.97 -24.17
CA ARG A 196 -19.46 17.65 -24.44
C ARG A 196 -19.88 16.31 -23.85
N HIS A 197 -18.94 15.56 -23.28
CA HIS A 197 -19.21 14.27 -22.68
C HIS A 197 -19.25 14.36 -21.15
N ASP A 198 -20.06 13.49 -20.54
CA ASP A 198 -19.95 13.22 -19.12
C ASP A 198 -18.69 12.37 -18.85
N CYS A 199 -17.83 12.88 -17.99
CA CYS A 199 -16.59 12.20 -17.61
C CYS A 199 -16.66 11.77 -16.15
N ILE A 200 -16.30 10.52 -15.86
CA ILE A 200 -16.24 9.99 -14.51
C ILE A 200 -14.90 10.41 -13.92
N ILE A 201 -14.92 11.17 -12.82
CA ILE A 201 -13.73 11.72 -12.20
C ILE A 201 -13.24 10.74 -11.12
N TYR A 202 -12.02 10.24 -11.31
CA TYR A 202 -11.34 9.42 -10.33
C TYR A 202 -10.47 10.28 -9.42
N GLY A 203 -10.70 10.20 -8.11
CA GLY A 203 -10.03 10.99 -7.09
C GLY A 203 -10.92 12.10 -6.50
N ASN A 204 -10.35 13.24 -6.20
CA ASN A 204 -11.10 14.39 -5.72
C ASN A 204 -11.91 15.02 -6.88
N PRO A 205 -13.16 15.49 -6.68
CA PRO A 205 -13.95 16.18 -7.69
C PRO A 205 -13.23 17.37 -8.37
N THR A 206 -12.23 17.95 -7.72
CA THR A 206 -11.40 19.00 -8.30
C THR A 206 -10.33 18.48 -9.27
N MET A 207 -10.13 17.16 -9.39
CA MET A 207 -9.19 16.51 -10.33
C MET A 207 -9.83 16.33 -11.71
N ASP A 208 -10.57 17.35 -12.17
CA ASP A 208 -11.29 17.41 -13.44
C ASP A 208 -10.40 17.77 -14.62
N HIS A 209 -9.08 17.96 -14.42
CA HIS A 209 -8.11 18.23 -15.47
C HIS A 209 -7.43 16.96 -15.96
N TRP A 210 -7.76 16.55 -17.18
CA TRP A 210 -7.06 15.46 -17.87
C TRP A 210 -5.88 16.02 -18.66
N ARG A 211 -4.68 15.57 -18.34
CA ARG A 211 -3.42 15.99 -18.99
C ARG A 211 -3.03 14.97 -20.06
N PHE A 212 -2.43 15.47 -21.13
CA PHE A 212 -1.90 14.70 -22.25
C PHE A 212 -0.37 14.76 -22.31
N ALA A 213 0.23 13.91 -23.14
CA ALA A 213 1.69 13.76 -23.21
C ALA A 213 2.42 14.97 -23.84
N ASP A 214 1.70 15.83 -24.54
CA ASP A 214 2.17 17.10 -25.12
C ASP A 214 2.00 18.30 -24.17
N ASP A 215 1.80 18.03 -22.87
CA ASP A 215 1.51 19.02 -21.84
C ASP A 215 0.18 19.79 -22.01
N SER A 216 -0.59 19.48 -23.03
CA SER A 216 -1.96 19.99 -23.14
C SER A 216 -2.86 19.39 -22.04
N SER A 217 -3.92 20.07 -21.71
CA SER A 217 -4.90 19.58 -20.75
C SER A 217 -6.31 20.05 -21.09
N VAL A 218 -7.28 19.27 -20.71
CA VAL A 218 -8.69 19.64 -20.83
C VAL A 218 -9.37 19.54 -19.49
N ARG A 219 -10.19 20.52 -19.17
CA ARG A 219 -11.06 20.47 -17.99
C ARG A 219 -12.34 19.75 -18.36
N VAL A 220 -12.43 18.48 -17.98
CA VAL A 220 -13.59 17.64 -18.23
C VAL A 220 -14.73 17.97 -17.26
N LYS A 221 -15.96 17.63 -17.64
CA LYS A 221 -17.15 17.78 -16.81
C LYS A 221 -17.67 16.39 -16.45
N GLY A 222 -18.15 16.23 -15.23
CA GLY A 222 -18.77 14.98 -14.79
C GLY A 222 -19.58 15.19 -13.53
N THR A 223 -20.69 14.47 -13.46
CA THR A 223 -21.58 14.46 -12.29
C THR A 223 -21.20 13.36 -11.29
N LEU A 224 -20.34 12.42 -11.70
CA LEU A 224 -19.90 11.30 -10.89
C LEU A 224 -18.38 11.41 -10.60
N SER A 225 -18.03 11.29 -9.34
CA SER A 225 -16.65 11.23 -8.89
C SER A 225 -16.52 10.21 -7.76
N ALA A 226 -15.41 9.47 -7.73
CA ALA A 226 -15.10 8.52 -6.69
C ALA A 226 -13.60 8.51 -6.37
N ASN A 227 -13.27 8.32 -5.11
CA ASN A 227 -11.90 8.09 -4.66
C ASN A 227 -11.46 6.61 -4.80
N ASP A 228 -12.34 5.75 -5.25
CA ASP A 228 -12.09 4.34 -5.55
C ASP A 228 -12.19 4.10 -7.07
N GLY A 229 -11.09 3.60 -7.66
CA GLY A 229 -11.02 3.30 -9.08
C GLY A 229 -11.99 2.18 -9.54
N GLU A 230 -12.39 1.26 -8.66
CA GLU A 230 -13.37 0.21 -8.95
C GLU A 230 -14.78 0.79 -9.11
N VAL A 231 -15.14 1.76 -8.26
CA VAL A 231 -16.42 2.47 -8.38
C VAL A 231 -16.50 3.23 -9.70
N ALA A 232 -15.43 3.96 -10.06
CA ALA A 232 -15.37 4.66 -11.35
C ALA A 232 -15.45 3.69 -12.55
N HIS A 233 -14.84 2.50 -12.42
CA HIS A 233 -14.90 1.44 -13.43
C HIS A 233 -16.33 0.88 -13.57
N ALA A 234 -16.99 0.58 -12.45
CA ALA A 234 -18.36 0.08 -12.45
C ALA A 234 -19.33 1.07 -13.15
N TRP A 235 -19.22 2.36 -12.85
CA TRP A 235 -20.03 3.39 -13.51
C TRP A 235 -19.75 3.48 -15.02
N ALA A 236 -18.49 3.29 -15.44
CA ALA A 236 -18.17 3.27 -16.86
C ALA A 236 -18.82 2.07 -17.58
N LEU A 237 -18.82 0.88 -16.97
CA LEU A 237 -19.50 -0.30 -17.48
C LEU A 237 -21.01 -0.11 -17.58
N GLU A 238 -21.63 0.61 -16.64
CA GLU A 238 -23.05 0.97 -16.66
C GLU A 238 -23.37 2.09 -17.68
N GLY A 239 -22.39 2.59 -18.40
CA GLY A 239 -22.57 3.62 -19.42
C GLY A 239 -22.87 5.01 -18.86
N ALA A 240 -22.30 5.35 -17.70
CA ALA A 240 -22.47 6.66 -17.08
C ALA A 240 -21.58 7.74 -17.70
N GLY A 241 -20.52 7.38 -18.44
CA GLY A 241 -19.63 8.36 -19.06
C GLY A 241 -18.29 7.81 -19.52
N LEU A 242 -17.41 8.72 -19.93
CA LEU A 242 -16.01 8.43 -20.24
C LEU A 242 -15.20 8.30 -18.96
N VAL A 243 -14.25 7.40 -18.92
CA VAL A 243 -13.34 7.24 -17.79
C VAL A 243 -11.89 7.12 -18.26
N LEU A 244 -10.96 7.70 -17.50
CA LEU A 244 -9.51 7.56 -17.70
C LEU A 244 -8.97 6.46 -16.81
N LYS A 245 -8.51 5.35 -17.39
CA LYS A 245 -8.08 4.15 -16.66
C LYS A 245 -6.73 3.62 -17.15
N SER A 246 -6.05 2.84 -16.31
CA SER A 246 -4.91 2.04 -16.73
C SER A 246 -5.38 0.87 -17.58
N ILE A 247 -4.63 0.54 -18.64
CA ILE A 247 -5.03 -0.52 -19.57
C ILE A 247 -5.18 -1.88 -18.88
N TRP A 248 -4.29 -2.22 -17.94
CA TRP A 248 -4.35 -3.47 -17.18
C TRP A 248 -5.65 -3.67 -16.40
N ASP A 249 -6.34 -2.56 -16.08
CA ASP A 249 -7.57 -2.56 -15.28
C ASP A 249 -8.82 -2.78 -16.14
N VAL A 250 -8.77 -2.37 -17.41
CA VAL A 250 -9.91 -2.38 -18.33
C VAL A 250 -9.74 -3.32 -19.53
N GLU A 251 -8.56 -3.96 -19.69
CA GLU A 251 -8.27 -4.78 -20.89
C GLU A 251 -9.22 -5.95 -21.09
N GLU A 252 -9.67 -6.58 -20.00
CA GLU A 252 -10.63 -7.69 -20.07
C GLU A 252 -12.01 -7.21 -20.55
N ASP A 253 -12.42 -6.04 -20.10
CA ASP A 253 -13.69 -5.43 -20.52
C ASP A 253 -13.63 -4.90 -21.95
N ILE A 254 -12.48 -4.38 -22.37
CA ILE A 254 -12.25 -3.99 -23.77
C ILE A 254 -12.27 -5.23 -24.67
N ARG A 255 -11.58 -6.30 -24.29
CA ARG A 255 -11.56 -7.56 -25.06
C ARG A 255 -12.95 -8.20 -25.14
N ALA A 256 -13.74 -8.09 -24.07
CA ALA A 256 -15.11 -8.59 -24.02
C ALA A 256 -16.14 -7.65 -24.68
N GLY A 257 -15.74 -6.49 -25.21
CA GLY A 257 -16.62 -5.50 -25.81
C GLY A 257 -17.52 -4.75 -24.82
N ARG A 258 -17.25 -4.83 -23.52
CA ARG A 258 -17.99 -4.07 -22.49
C ARG A 258 -17.55 -2.63 -22.39
N LEU A 259 -16.28 -2.37 -22.71
CA LEU A 259 -15.70 -1.04 -22.83
C LEU A 259 -15.06 -0.89 -24.20
N GLU A 260 -15.08 0.33 -24.74
CA GLU A 260 -14.44 0.70 -26.00
C GLU A 260 -13.46 1.86 -25.72
N VAL A 261 -12.23 1.75 -26.26
CA VAL A 261 -11.24 2.82 -26.17
C VAL A 261 -11.64 3.93 -27.13
N VAL A 262 -11.69 5.15 -26.65
CA VAL A 262 -11.91 6.36 -27.45
C VAL A 262 -10.62 7.15 -27.56
N LEU A 263 -10.47 7.94 -28.63
CA LEU A 263 -9.27 8.74 -28.90
C LEU A 263 -7.97 7.91 -28.85
N PRO A 264 -7.89 6.74 -29.53
CA PRO A 264 -6.74 5.83 -29.41
C PRO A 264 -5.40 6.43 -29.87
N ALA A 265 -5.44 7.42 -30.73
CA ALA A 265 -4.24 8.16 -31.19
C ALA A 265 -3.72 9.16 -30.13
N LEU A 266 -4.52 9.48 -29.12
CA LEU A 266 -4.17 10.45 -28.09
C LEU A 266 -3.22 9.83 -27.08
N ARG A 267 -2.04 10.41 -26.96
CA ARG A 267 -1.05 9.95 -25.98
C ARG A 267 -1.31 10.58 -24.60
N LEU A 268 -1.46 9.74 -23.61
CA LEU A 268 -1.55 10.13 -22.21
C LEU A 268 -0.15 10.08 -21.56
N PRO A 269 0.11 10.88 -20.50
CA PRO A 269 1.38 10.83 -19.78
C PRO A 269 1.67 9.43 -19.27
N ALA A 270 2.94 9.03 -19.35
CA ALA A 270 3.37 7.75 -18.79
C ALA A 270 3.01 7.65 -17.30
N SER A 271 2.51 6.50 -16.91
CA SER A 271 2.12 6.24 -15.51
C SER A 271 2.71 4.90 -15.05
N PRO A 272 4.06 4.76 -15.06
CA PRO A 272 4.71 3.50 -14.74
C PRO A 272 4.38 3.04 -13.33
N ILE A 273 4.48 1.72 -13.12
CA ILE A 273 4.28 1.08 -11.81
C ILE A 273 5.60 1.09 -11.09
N HIS A 274 5.61 1.63 -9.88
CA HIS A 274 6.79 1.76 -9.04
C HIS A 274 6.65 1.00 -7.73
N ALA A 275 7.74 0.36 -7.31
CA ALA A 275 8.00 0.01 -5.94
C ALA A 275 8.66 1.20 -5.25
N VAL A 276 8.11 1.61 -4.11
CA VAL A 276 8.60 2.73 -3.30
C VAL A 276 8.82 2.23 -1.88
N TYR A 277 10.03 2.44 -1.35
CA TYR A 277 10.39 1.97 -0.02
C TYR A 277 11.42 2.88 0.66
N PRO A 278 11.48 2.91 2.00
CA PRO A 278 12.40 3.78 2.72
C PRO A 278 13.87 3.51 2.38
N HIS A 279 14.65 4.59 2.21
CA HIS A 279 16.09 4.47 2.11
C HIS A 279 16.66 4.09 3.48
N ARG A 280 17.14 2.86 3.62
CA ARG A 280 17.89 2.39 4.78
C ARG A 280 19.32 2.04 4.36
N ARG A 281 20.28 2.11 5.29
CA ARG A 281 21.67 1.73 5.02
C ARG A 281 21.79 0.30 4.48
N HIS A 282 20.86 -0.57 4.91
CA HIS A 282 20.65 -1.91 4.39
C HIS A 282 19.15 -2.08 4.15
N THR A 283 18.76 -2.36 2.90
CA THR A 283 17.35 -2.69 2.59
C THR A 283 17.09 -4.12 3.03
N ALA A 284 16.03 -4.29 3.80
CA ALA A 284 15.57 -5.57 4.31
C ALA A 284 15.49 -6.65 3.23
N ALA A 285 15.97 -7.87 3.51
CA ALA A 285 15.91 -8.98 2.56
C ALA A 285 14.49 -9.24 2.04
N LYS A 286 13.49 -9.17 2.93
CA LYS A 286 12.06 -9.31 2.58
C LYS A 286 11.60 -8.28 1.54
N VAL A 287 12.05 -7.02 1.65
CA VAL A 287 11.71 -5.95 0.71
C VAL A 287 12.42 -6.16 -0.62
N ARG A 288 13.74 -6.36 -0.59
CA ARG A 288 14.57 -6.56 -1.78
C ARG A 288 14.05 -7.74 -2.62
N LEU A 289 13.87 -8.90 -1.99
CA LEU A 289 13.41 -10.11 -2.66
C LEU A 289 11.97 -9.96 -3.22
N CYS A 290 11.08 -9.28 -2.49
CA CYS A 290 9.74 -8.99 -2.95
C CYS A 290 9.76 -8.07 -4.18
N VAL A 291 10.53 -6.99 -4.13
CA VAL A 291 10.66 -6.03 -5.24
C VAL A 291 11.25 -6.71 -6.48
N ASP A 292 12.28 -7.56 -6.31
CA ASP A 292 12.87 -8.34 -7.40
C ASP A 292 11.87 -9.35 -8.00
N PHE A 293 11.09 -10.01 -7.16
CA PHE A 293 10.03 -10.93 -7.59
C PHE A 293 8.95 -10.19 -8.37
N LEU A 294 8.43 -9.09 -7.83
CA LEU A 294 7.38 -8.30 -8.50
C LEU A 294 7.86 -7.72 -9.84
N ALA A 295 9.13 -7.24 -9.91
CA ALA A 295 9.70 -6.73 -11.15
C ALA A 295 9.71 -7.78 -12.25
N ARG A 296 10.11 -9.02 -11.96
CA ARG A 296 10.07 -10.12 -12.93
C ARG A 296 8.64 -10.45 -13.38
N LYS A 297 7.74 -10.65 -12.42
CA LYS A 297 6.35 -11.06 -12.70
C LYS A 297 5.54 -10.03 -13.47
N LEU A 298 5.74 -8.74 -13.20
CA LEU A 298 4.99 -7.67 -13.87
C LEU A 298 5.51 -7.37 -15.27
N VAL A 299 6.82 -7.59 -15.55
CA VAL A 299 7.37 -7.47 -16.90
C VAL A 299 6.86 -8.60 -17.79
N ASP A 300 6.83 -9.84 -17.28
CA ASP A 300 6.35 -11.00 -18.04
C ASP A 300 4.88 -10.85 -18.45
N GLN A 301 4.05 -10.22 -17.61
CA GLN A 301 2.65 -9.93 -17.91
C GLN A 301 2.48 -8.81 -18.96
N GLY A 302 3.44 -7.88 -19.04
CA GLY A 302 3.43 -6.78 -20.03
C GLY A 302 3.91 -7.21 -21.42
N SER A 303 4.78 -8.21 -21.53
CA SER A 303 5.32 -8.68 -22.81
C SER A 303 4.39 -9.63 -23.57
N GLY A 304 3.37 -10.19 -22.91
CA GLY A 304 2.33 -11.02 -23.57
C GLY A 304 1.26 -10.23 -24.32
N GLN A 305 1.34 -8.88 -24.33
CA GLN A 305 0.31 -7.98 -24.90
C GLN A 305 0.70 -7.36 -26.25
N SER A 306 1.81 -7.77 -26.86
CA SER A 306 2.33 -7.24 -28.14
C SER A 306 2.26 -8.28 -29.29
N SER A 307 1.24 -9.12 -29.28
CA SER A 307 1.01 -10.06 -30.41
C SER A 307 -0.43 -9.97 -30.91
#